data_e9c361a579e94ed22a3cae327fb2d8c4
#
_entry.id   e9c361a579e94ed22a3cae327fb2d8c4
#
_cell.length_a   1.000
_cell.length_b   1.000
_cell.length_c   1.000
_cell.angle_alpha   90.00
_cell.angle_beta   90.00
_cell.angle_gamma   90.00
#
_symmetry.space_group_name_H-M   'P 1'
#
loop_
_entity.id
_entity.type
_entity.pdbx_description
1 polymer ?
#
loop_
_entity_poly.entity_id
_entity_poly.type
_entity_poly.pdbx_seq_one_letter_code
_entity_poly.pdbx_strand_id
1 'polypeptide(L)'
;MAQDLELQICRPAGPLPARPVFFIPGWGFDGRVLELTSDLPWLAPLGLTSPTRFADQFHEWLVAQRIEAVDLVGWSLGGYCALEFARRYPKQVASLTLHAVRQQWPLKEIAALEAELTASPKVFLSSFYRKCFLGYKSAYQRFVAEVEPYYLDLADLEVLGEGLHYLARFEAPERAPCETLCCHGRRDVIASIAERLMLIGAQQVTLDHGGHPLFLEAEMARPGSQRKRAIRQRFSKAAATYDAHADVQAELAATLINGLDADPAVKTILELGCGTGTYTLQLAGKFPAARLAALDFAPAMLERARQKVGRAGQVDFLCADAESFLAAGQGRFDLITTNATMQWFEDVECAFQGVRAMLTPVGFFWGSLFGCETLHELEEGLRQVFGGAIHVPAARFLAQEELSALLGRVFGQIEIRELRLTRQYATLSELLYHFKKTGTGGWHGGAPFWGKQRLAELGQWFLKEYGGFPLTFQIFLVRCQ
;
A
#
# COMPACT_ATOMS: atom_id res chain seq x y z
N MET A 1 30.39 32.71 5.31
CA MET A 1 30.57 31.34 4.80
C MET A 1 29.44 30.51 5.44
N ALA A 2 28.34 30.30 4.72
CA ALA A 2 27.28 29.41 5.15
C ALA A 2 27.88 28.01 5.16
N GLN A 3 27.93 27.33 6.32
CA GLN A 3 28.19 25.94 6.40
C GLN A 3 27.10 25.22 5.60
N ASP A 4 27.50 24.41 4.60
CA ASP A 4 26.64 23.43 3.96
C ASP A 4 26.18 22.48 5.05
N LEU A 5 25.00 22.75 5.61
CA LEU A 5 24.37 21.85 6.58
C LEU A 5 23.93 20.60 5.80
N GLU A 6 24.69 19.54 5.99
CA GLU A 6 24.35 18.21 5.49
C GLU A 6 22.95 17.81 5.98
N LEU A 7 22.12 17.29 5.09
CA LEU A 7 20.75 16.89 5.42
C LEU A 7 20.77 15.73 6.46
N GLN A 8 20.45 16.06 7.70
CA GLN A 8 20.33 15.06 8.76
C GLN A 8 19.00 14.31 8.63
N ILE A 9 19.05 12.97 8.67
CA ILE A 9 17.87 12.13 8.46
C ILE A 9 17.62 11.27 9.70
N CYS A 10 16.40 11.34 10.22
CA CYS A 10 15.89 10.38 11.19
C CYS A 10 15.71 9.01 10.49
N ARG A 11 16.26 7.95 11.09
CA ARG A 11 16.18 6.60 10.55
C ARG A 11 15.46 5.68 11.52
N PRO A 12 14.60 4.77 11.03
CA PRO A 12 14.09 3.69 11.85
C PRO A 12 15.21 2.74 12.28
N ALA A 13 14.99 2.02 13.35
CA ALA A 13 15.92 0.97 13.78
C ALA A 13 15.91 -0.18 12.76
N GLY A 14 17.09 -0.59 12.30
CA GLY A 14 17.28 -1.73 11.39
C GLY A 14 17.75 -1.35 9.98
N PRO A 15 17.95 -2.36 9.09
CA PRO A 15 18.36 -2.12 7.72
C PRO A 15 17.25 -1.44 6.93
N LEU A 16 17.63 -0.53 6.03
CA LEU A 16 16.68 0.11 5.14
C LEU A 16 16.16 -0.91 4.10
N PRO A 17 14.87 -0.86 3.77
CA PRO A 17 14.34 -1.64 2.65
C PRO A 17 14.96 -1.14 1.34
N ALA A 18 14.93 -1.98 0.30
CA ALA A 18 15.45 -1.64 -1.03
C ALA A 18 14.79 -0.37 -1.60
N ARG A 19 13.53 -0.13 -1.23
CA ARG A 19 12.77 1.08 -1.58
C ARG A 19 12.19 1.69 -0.31
N PRO A 20 12.93 2.61 0.34
CA PRO A 20 12.47 3.23 1.58
C PRO A 20 11.39 4.29 1.33
N VAL A 21 10.56 4.51 2.33
CA VAL A 21 9.62 5.62 2.37
C VAL A 21 10.32 6.83 2.97
N PHE A 22 10.25 7.97 2.28
CA PHE A 22 10.76 9.23 2.77
C PHE A 22 9.63 10.25 2.98
N PHE A 23 9.49 10.71 4.22
CA PHE A 23 8.49 11.69 4.62
C PHE A 23 9.08 13.09 4.66
N ILE A 24 8.43 14.03 3.98
CA ILE A 24 8.80 15.46 3.99
C ILE A 24 7.75 16.19 4.80
N PRO A 25 8.13 16.76 5.96
CA PRO A 25 7.21 17.42 6.89
C PRO A 25 6.62 18.72 6.34
N GLY A 26 5.56 19.19 7.01
CA GLY A 26 4.94 20.48 6.73
C GLY A 26 5.74 21.66 7.27
N TRP A 27 5.28 22.87 6.95
CA TRP A 27 5.87 24.12 7.43
C TRP A 27 5.93 24.16 8.97
N GLY A 28 7.10 24.51 9.50
CA GLY A 28 7.34 24.58 10.93
C GLY A 28 7.50 23.21 11.64
N PHE A 29 7.62 22.12 10.89
CA PHE A 29 7.82 20.77 11.40
C PHE A 29 9.08 20.11 10.80
N ASP A 30 9.60 19.12 11.49
CA ASP A 30 10.64 18.21 11.02
C ASP A 30 10.26 16.73 11.27
N GLY A 31 11.19 15.82 11.05
CA GLY A 31 10.95 14.37 11.19
C GLY A 31 10.51 13.91 12.59
N ARG A 32 10.75 14.70 13.65
CA ARG A 32 10.31 14.36 15.00
C ARG A 32 8.79 14.25 15.13
N VAL A 33 8.05 14.91 14.25
CA VAL A 33 6.57 14.76 14.25
C VAL A 33 6.12 13.31 14.04
N LEU A 34 6.97 12.46 13.45
CA LEU A 34 6.69 11.03 13.28
C LEU A 34 6.74 10.25 14.60
N GLU A 35 7.33 10.78 15.67
CA GLU A 35 7.32 10.16 17.01
C GLU A 35 5.90 10.08 17.59
N LEU A 36 4.97 10.89 17.06
CA LEU A 36 3.55 10.81 17.40
C LEU A 36 2.85 9.58 16.79
N THR A 37 3.47 8.92 15.82
CA THR A 37 2.99 7.68 15.20
C THR A 37 3.73 6.50 15.80
N SER A 38 3.06 5.40 16.11
CA SER A 38 3.67 4.31 16.86
C SER A 38 4.61 3.41 16.05
N ASP A 39 4.54 3.37 14.71
CA ASP A 39 5.25 2.31 13.96
C ASP A 39 5.53 2.62 12.47
N LEU A 40 5.85 3.88 12.13
CA LEU A 40 6.19 4.18 10.74
C LEU A 40 7.70 4.06 10.52
N PRO A 41 8.20 3.07 9.75
CA PRO A 41 9.62 2.95 9.43
C PRO A 41 10.02 3.93 8.33
N TRP A 42 9.68 5.21 8.50
CA TRP A 42 9.95 6.24 7.50
C TRP A 42 11.24 6.99 7.78
N LEU A 43 11.89 7.37 6.70
CA LEU A 43 12.97 8.35 6.76
C LEU A 43 12.37 9.76 6.73
N ALA A 44 12.94 10.69 7.49
CA ALA A 44 12.51 12.07 7.47
C ALA A 44 13.66 13.02 7.83
N PRO A 45 13.68 14.25 7.31
CA PRO A 45 14.72 15.23 7.67
C PRO A 45 14.55 15.66 9.12
N LEU A 46 15.68 15.81 9.85
CA LEU A 46 15.76 16.42 11.17
C LEU A 46 16.18 17.89 11.01
N GLY A 47 15.49 18.78 11.73
CA GLY A 47 15.63 20.22 11.61
C GLY A 47 14.74 20.78 10.49
N LEU A 48 14.47 22.08 10.59
CA LEU A 48 13.68 22.78 9.56
C LEU A 48 14.45 22.80 8.24
N THR A 49 13.78 22.41 7.18
CA THR A 49 14.39 22.25 5.86
C THR A 49 14.10 23.47 4.99
N SER A 50 15.13 24.06 4.39
CA SER A 50 14.96 25.08 3.35
C SER A 50 14.29 24.48 2.11
N PRO A 51 13.08 24.89 1.73
CA PRO A 51 12.36 24.27 0.62
C PRO A 51 13.04 24.52 -0.73
N THR A 52 13.80 25.62 -0.86
CA THR A 52 14.50 25.96 -2.12
C THR A 52 15.73 25.07 -2.36
N ARG A 53 16.36 24.58 -1.31
CA ARG A 53 17.56 23.74 -1.38
C ARG A 53 17.26 22.25 -1.22
N PHE A 54 16.08 21.90 -0.72
CA PHE A 54 15.73 20.52 -0.37
C PHE A 54 15.97 19.54 -1.52
N ALA A 55 15.51 19.85 -2.72
CA ALA A 55 15.56 18.92 -3.83
C ALA A 55 17.00 18.51 -4.19
N ASP A 56 17.95 19.44 -4.17
CA ASP A 56 19.35 19.15 -4.48
C ASP A 56 20.03 18.39 -3.34
N GLN A 57 19.85 18.84 -2.10
CA GLN A 57 20.39 18.17 -0.92
C GLN A 57 19.88 16.74 -0.77
N PHE A 58 18.60 16.52 -1.08
CA PHE A 58 18.01 15.18 -1.01
C PHE A 58 18.53 14.28 -2.13
N HIS A 59 18.72 14.81 -3.34
CA HIS A 59 19.34 14.07 -4.43
C HIS A 59 20.75 13.60 -4.04
N GLU A 60 21.59 14.52 -3.57
CA GLU A 60 22.95 14.23 -3.13
C GLU A 60 22.99 13.18 -2.02
N TRP A 61 22.07 13.29 -1.05
CA TRP A 61 21.93 12.32 0.02
C TRP A 61 21.56 10.93 -0.51
N LEU A 62 20.58 10.79 -1.43
CA LEU A 62 20.19 9.51 -2.03
C LEU A 62 21.36 8.85 -2.77
N VAL A 63 22.12 9.64 -3.54
CA VAL A 63 23.31 9.16 -4.24
C VAL A 63 24.37 8.66 -3.26
N ALA A 64 24.64 9.41 -2.19
CA ALA A 64 25.59 9.01 -1.15
C ALA A 64 25.17 7.74 -0.41
N GLN A 65 23.86 7.50 -0.22
CA GLN A 65 23.32 6.30 0.40
C GLN A 65 23.16 5.13 -0.58
N ARG A 66 23.40 5.33 -1.88
CA ARG A 66 23.18 4.35 -2.96
C ARG A 66 21.72 3.89 -3.06
N ILE A 67 20.78 4.79 -2.80
CA ILE A 67 19.35 4.54 -2.92
C ILE A 67 18.92 4.98 -4.32
N GLU A 68 18.46 4.04 -5.14
CA GLU A 68 18.05 4.31 -6.52
C GLU A 68 16.72 5.05 -6.60
N ALA A 69 15.75 4.63 -5.81
CA ALA A 69 14.44 5.24 -5.78
C ALA A 69 13.78 5.13 -4.40
N VAL A 70 12.88 6.07 -4.11
CA VAL A 70 12.11 6.14 -2.86
C VAL A 70 10.62 6.29 -3.15
N ASP A 71 9.80 5.92 -2.18
CA ASP A 71 8.41 6.35 -2.09
C ASP A 71 8.37 7.65 -1.29
N LEU A 72 7.89 8.76 -1.91
CA LEU A 72 7.80 10.04 -1.24
C LEU A 72 6.43 10.27 -0.61
N VAL A 73 6.43 10.74 0.63
CA VAL A 73 5.23 11.26 1.31
C VAL A 73 5.50 12.71 1.67
N GLY A 74 4.81 13.64 1.04
CA GLY A 74 4.91 15.06 1.35
C GLY A 74 3.67 15.57 2.07
N TRP A 75 3.85 16.19 3.23
CA TRP A 75 2.77 16.78 4.00
C TRP A 75 2.81 18.31 3.91
N SER A 76 1.70 18.95 3.51
CA SER A 76 1.56 20.41 3.46
C SER A 76 2.69 21.05 2.63
N LEU A 77 3.57 21.90 3.21
CA LEU A 77 4.77 22.43 2.54
C LEU A 77 5.65 21.32 1.96
N GLY A 78 5.83 20.22 2.70
CA GLY A 78 6.60 19.08 2.23
C GLY A 78 6.04 18.43 0.97
N GLY A 79 4.74 18.58 0.69
CA GLY A 79 4.11 18.15 -0.55
C GLY A 79 4.60 18.92 -1.77
N TYR A 80 4.84 20.23 -1.64
CA TYR A 80 5.42 21.05 -2.72
C TYR A 80 6.89 20.68 -2.94
N CYS A 81 7.65 20.46 -1.86
CA CYS A 81 9.04 20.00 -1.96
C CYS A 81 9.12 18.62 -2.66
N ALA A 82 8.19 17.72 -2.34
CA ALA A 82 8.10 16.39 -2.96
C ALA A 82 7.76 16.48 -4.46
N LEU A 83 6.84 17.37 -4.85
CA LEU A 83 6.50 17.64 -6.25
C LEU A 83 7.69 18.18 -7.03
N GLU A 84 8.39 19.16 -6.46
CA GLU A 84 9.59 19.74 -7.08
C GLU A 84 10.69 18.69 -7.25
N PHE A 85 10.93 17.87 -6.23
CA PHE A 85 11.88 16.78 -6.32
C PHE A 85 11.50 15.76 -7.41
N ALA A 86 10.24 15.30 -7.43
CA ALA A 86 9.76 14.36 -8.43
C ALA A 86 9.83 14.91 -9.86
N ARG A 87 9.63 16.22 -10.03
CA ARG A 87 9.79 16.90 -11.33
C ARG A 87 11.26 16.94 -11.78
N ARG A 88 12.20 17.21 -10.86
CA ARG A 88 13.64 17.33 -11.16
C ARG A 88 14.34 15.98 -11.29
N TYR A 89 13.94 15.00 -10.47
CA TYR A 89 14.58 13.68 -10.36
C TYR A 89 13.57 12.53 -10.50
N PRO A 90 12.82 12.45 -11.63
CA PRO A 90 11.70 11.50 -11.77
C PRO A 90 12.11 10.03 -11.66
N LYS A 91 13.38 9.69 -11.97
CA LYS A 91 13.87 8.31 -11.84
C LYS A 91 14.11 7.86 -10.40
N GLN A 92 14.23 8.81 -9.47
CA GLN A 92 14.43 8.55 -8.04
C GLN A 92 13.13 8.51 -7.23
N VAL A 93 11.97 8.68 -7.88
CA VAL A 93 10.67 8.65 -7.23
C VAL A 93 9.84 7.51 -7.81
N ALA A 94 9.61 6.47 -7.00
CA ALA A 94 8.80 5.33 -7.38
C ALA A 94 7.30 5.62 -7.26
N SER A 95 6.90 6.34 -6.20
CA SER A 95 5.54 6.84 -6.00
C SER A 95 5.54 8.12 -5.18
N LEU A 96 4.47 8.92 -5.31
CA LEU A 96 4.30 10.19 -4.62
C LEU A 96 2.96 10.22 -3.89
N THR A 97 2.99 10.49 -2.58
CA THR A 97 1.78 10.70 -1.77
C THR A 97 1.81 12.11 -1.20
N LEU A 98 0.76 12.88 -1.47
CA LEU A 98 0.63 14.27 -1.07
C LEU A 98 -0.49 14.42 -0.04
N HIS A 99 -0.14 14.80 1.18
CA HIS A 99 -1.08 14.99 2.28
C HIS A 99 -1.39 16.47 2.50
N ALA A 100 -2.65 16.85 2.45
CA ALA A 100 -3.14 18.16 2.82
C ALA A 100 -2.43 19.31 2.07
N VAL A 101 -2.28 19.18 0.74
CA VAL A 101 -1.62 20.17 -0.11
C VAL A 101 -2.66 21.03 -0.82
N ARG A 102 -2.57 22.36 -0.71
CA ARG A 102 -3.43 23.32 -1.42
C ARG A 102 -2.98 23.48 -2.87
N GLN A 103 -3.90 23.89 -3.75
CA GLN A 103 -3.57 24.26 -5.13
C GLN A 103 -2.69 25.50 -5.18
N GLN A 104 -2.99 26.49 -4.34
CA GLN A 104 -2.27 27.76 -4.29
C GLN A 104 -2.47 28.42 -2.92
N TRP A 105 -1.48 29.19 -2.48
CA TRP A 105 -1.57 30.05 -1.29
C TRP A 105 -1.71 31.51 -1.72
N PRO A 106 -2.79 32.21 -1.34
CA PRO A 106 -2.96 33.62 -1.66
C PRO A 106 -1.89 34.47 -0.98
N LEU A 107 -1.27 35.38 -1.72
CA LEU A 107 -0.22 36.32 -1.21
C LEU A 107 -0.67 37.06 0.05
N LYS A 108 -1.94 37.46 0.10
CA LYS A 108 -2.51 38.16 1.27
C LYS A 108 -2.52 37.30 2.53
N GLU A 109 -2.82 36.01 2.42
CA GLU A 109 -2.77 35.07 3.54
C GLU A 109 -1.34 34.89 4.03
N ILE A 110 -0.39 34.69 3.11
CA ILE A 110 1.02 34.55 3.45
C ILE A 110 1.56 35.79 4.16
N ALA A 111 1.26 36.99 3.66
CA ALA A 111 1.67 38.23 4.29
C ALA A 111 1.11 38.42 5.71
N ALA A 112 -0.12 37.95 5.96
CA ALA A 112 -0.72 37.95 7.30
C ALA A 112 0.01 36.96 8.25
N LEU A 113 0.31 35.75 7.76
CA LEU A 113 1.06 34.75 8.55
C LEU A 113 2.48 35.25 8.88
N GLU A 114 3.14 35.86 7.94
CA GLU A 114 4.49 36.43 8.13
C GLU A 114 4.51 37.58 9.13
N ALA A 115 3.51 38.44 9.09
CA ALA A 115 3.35 39.52 10.07
C ALA A 115 3.12 38.99 11.49
N GLU A 116 2.25 37.95 11.66
CA GLU A 116 2.02 37.31 12.95
C GLU A 116 3.26 36.58 13.46
N LEU A 117 3.97 35.86 12.57
CA LEU A 117 5.22 35.16 12.90
C LEU A 117 6.29 36.15 13.38
N THR A 118 6.44 37.29 12.72
CA THR A 118 7.42 38.33 13.09
C THR A 118 7.08 39.01 14.39
N ALA A 119 5.78 39.30 14.63
CA ALA A 119 5.32 40.00 15.82
C ALA A 119 5.48 39.21 17.11
N SER A 120 5.18 37.90 17.09
CA SER A 120 5.22 37.02 18.25
C SER A 120 5.47 35.56 17.88
N PRO A 121 6.70 35.16 17.52
CA PRO A 121 7.01 33.87 16.92
C PRO A 121 6.50 32.68 17.71
N LYS A 122 6.81 32.60 19.01
CA LYS A 122 6.42 31.44 19.86
C LYS A 122 4.91 31.34 20.04
N VAL A 123 4.22 32.45 20.23
CA VAL A 123 2.76 32.47 20.40
C VAL A 123 2.06 32.08 19.10
N PHE A 124 2.55 32.61 17.98
CA PHE A 124 2.04 32.28 16.66
C PHE A 124 2.23 30.80 16.35
N LEU A 125 3.44 30.25 16.54
CA LEU A 125 3.76 28.85 16.27
C LEU A 125 2.90 27.91 17.12
N SER A 126 2.76 28.15 18.43
CA SER A 126 1.87 27.33 19.29
C SER A 126 0.43 27.37 18.81
N SER A 127 -0.07 28.53 18.39
CA SER A 127 -1.42 28.67 17.82
C SER A 127 -1.57 27.93 16.51
N PHE A 128 -0.56 28.01 15.64
CA PHE A 128 -0.52 27.30 14.37
C PHE A 128 -0.51 25.78 14.57
N TYR A 129 0.36 25.28 15.44
CA TYR A 129 0.42 23.84 15.77
C TYR A 129 -0.92 23.33 16.28
N ARG A 130 -1.56 24.07 17.20
CA ARG A 130 -2.90 23.72 17.69
C ARG A 130 -3.93 23.62 16.55
N LYS A 131 -3.89 24.52 15.57
CA LYS A 131 -4.77 24.47 14.39
C LYS A 131 -4.48 23.25 13.53
N CYS A 132 -3.20 22.91 13.32
CA CYS A 132 -2.81 21.71 12.57
C CYS A 132 -3.37 20.42 13.17
N PHE A 133 -3.36 20.29 14.50
CA PHE A 133 -3.85 19.09 15.20
C PHE A 133 -5.35 19.14 15.56
N LEU A 134 -6.12 20.03 14.97
CA LEU A 134 -7.55 20.11 15.27
C LEU A 134 -8.25 18.79 14.89
N GLY A 135 -8.94 18.18 15.87
CA GLY A 135 -9.56 16.85 15.75
C GLY A 135 -8.69 15.68 16.25
N TYR A 136 -7.42 15.90 16.53
CA TYR A 136 -6.45 14.87 16.99
C TYR A 136 -5.99 15.13 18.44
N LYS A 137 -6.94 15.13 19.37
CA LYS A 137 -6.68 15.54 20.76
C LYS A 137 -5.53 14.78 21.44
N SER A 138 -5.48 13.46 21.29
CA SER A 138 -4.44 12.62 21.92
C SER A 138 -3.06 12.90 21.32
N ALA A 139 -2.98 13.02 19.99
CA ALA A 139 -1.73 13.34 19.30
C ALA A 139 -1.25 14.75 19.65
N TYR A 140 -2.17 15.74 19.76
CA TYR A 140 -1.83 17.10 20.18
C TYR A 140 -1.28 17.15 21.60
N GLN A 141 -1.89 16.40 22.54
CA GLN A 141 -1.38 16.34 23.92
C GLN A 141 0.04 15.78 23.98
N ARG A 142 0.32 14.71 23.23
CA ARG A 142 1.67 14.18 23.11
C ARG A 142 2.63 15.16 22.44
N PHE A 143 2.19 15.79 21.35
CA PHE A 143 2.97 16.82 20.64
C PHE A 143 3.41 17.94 21.58
N VAL A 144 2.49 18.51 22.34
CA VAL A 144 2.80 19.59 23.32
C VAL A 144 3.77 19.15 24.40
N ALA A 145 3.65 17.90 24.86
CA ALA A 145 4.51 17.37 25.93
C ALA A 145 5.91 16.97 25.44
N GLU A 146 6.00 16.38 24.25
CA GLU A 146 7.20 15.68 23.80
C GLU A 146 7.98 16.44 22.69
N VAL A 147 7.30 17.20 21.85
CA VAL A 147 7.86 17.73 20.58
C VAL A 147 7.80 19.26 20.48
N GLU A 148 6.69 19.91 20.85
CA GLU A 148 6.50 21.35 20.69
C GLU A 148 7.61 22.20 21.35
N PRO A 149 8.11 21.88 22.59
CA PRO A 149 9.19 22.65 23.20
C PRO A 149 10.43 22.74 22.32
N TYR A 150 10.74 21.64 21.63
CA TYR A 150 11.85 21.57 20.68
C TYR A 150 11.69 22.57 19.52
N TYR A 151 10.50 22.62 18.92
CA TYR A 151 10.22 23.51 17.80
C TYR A 151 10.21 24.99 18.19
N LEU A 152 9.73 25.29 19.40
CA LEU A 152 9.68 26.67 19.90
C LEU A 152 11.08 27.21 20.28
N ASP A 153 11.99 26.33 20.69
CA ASP A 153 13.35 26.72 21.07
C ASP A 153 14.31 26.76 19.86
N LEU A 154 14.09 25.94 18.86
CA LEU A 154 14.90 25.85 17.63
C LEU A 154 14.28 26.56 16.43
N ALA A 155 13.25 27.40 16.64
CA ALA A 155 12.58 28.11 15.57
C ALA A 155 13.56 29.03 14.80
N ASP A 156 13.96 28.60 13.63
CA ASP A 156 14.74 29.43 12.69
C ASP A 156 13.78 30.29 11.87
N LEU A 157 13.69 31.58 12.23
CA LEU A 157 12.76 32.52 11.58
C LEU A 157 13.11 32.79 10.12
N GLU A 158 14.38 32.64 9.73
CA GLU A 158 14.81 32.83 8.33
C GLU A 158 14.25 31.65 7.49
N VAL A 159 14.45 30.42 7.94
CA VAL A 159 13.92 29.23 7.25
C VAL A 159 12.39 29.19 7.26
N LEU A 160 11.75 29.60 8.34
CA LEU A 160 10.29 29.71 8.41
C LEU A 160 9.75 30.76 7.42
N GLY A 161 10.37 31.93 7.34
CA GLY A 161 10.05 32.98 6.36
C GLY A 161 10.26 32.52 4.92
N GLU A 162 11.39 31.83 4.64
CA GLU A 162 11.65 31.21 3.34
C GLU A 162 10.52 30.24 2.95
N GLY A 163 10.07 29.41 3.91
CA GLY A 163 8.97 28.47 3.71
C GLY A 163 7.66 29.16 3.32
N LEU A 164 7.29 30.27 3.97
CA LEU A 164 6.11 31.08 3.62
C LEU A 164 6.23 31.68 2.21
N HIS A 165 7.39 32.25 1.89
CA HIS A 165 7.65 32.78 0.55
C HIS A 165 7.63 31.71 -0.53
N TYR A 166 8.11 30.50 -0.22
CA TYR A 166 8.06 29.36 -1.13
C TYR A 166 6.61 28.95 -1.42
N LEU A 167 5.76 28.84 -0.38
CA LEU A 167 4.33 28.55 -0.54
C LEU A 167 3.62 29.58 -1.45
N ALA A 168 3.98 30.86 -1.34
CA ALA A 168 3.39 31.94 -2.12
C ALA A 168 3.75 31.89 -3.62
N ARG A 169 4.92 31.34 -3.94
CA ARG A 169 5.49 31.36 -5.29
C ARG A 169 5.45 30.05 -6.02
N PHE A 170 5.13 28.96 -5.32
CA PHE A 170 5.13 27.63 -5.92
C PHE A 170 3.98 27.50 -6.92
N GLU A 171 4.35 27.12 -8.13
CA GLU A 171 3.40 26.78 -9.19
C GLU A 171 3.34 25.25 -9.32
N ALA A 172 2.19 24.69 -8.94
CA ALA A 172 1.98 23.25 -9.05
C ALA A 172 1.96 22.82 -10.53
N PRO A 173 2.56 21.68 -10.88
CA PRO A 173 2.48 21.16 -12.24
C PRO A 173 1.02 20.81 -12.60
N GLU A 174 0.66 20.92 -13.87
CA GLU A 174 -0.67 20.52 -14.33
C GLU A 174 -0.91 19.03 -14.20
N ARG A 175 0.15 18.22 -14.42
CA ARG A 175 0.12 16.76 -14.40
C ARG A 175 0.99 16.19 -13.28
N ALA A 176 0.55 15.05 -12.76
CA ALA A 176 1.34 14.26 -11.83
C ALA A 176 2.65 13.79 -12.50
N PRO A 177 3.81 13.96 -11.84
CA PRO A 177 5.11 13.59 -12.41
C PRO A 177 5.35 12.07 -12.44
N CYS A 178 4.65 11.31 -11.61
CA CYS A 178 4.71 9.86 -11.49
C CYS A 178 3.39 9.33 -10.93
N GLU A 179 3.33 8.06 -10.53
CA GLU A 179 2.17 7.53 -9.79
C GLU A 179 1.95 8.38 -8.52
N THR A 180 0.88 9.16 -8.52
CA THR A 180 0.64 10.19 -7.49
C THR A 180 -0.71 10.04 -6.84
N LEU A 181 -0.70 10.14 -5.50
CA LEU A 181 -1.86 10.16 -4.64
C LEU A 181 -1.97 11.50 -3.92
N CYS A 182 -3.12 12.17 -4.06
CA CYS A 182 -3.46 13.38 -3.30
C CYS A 182 -4.51 13.05 -2.24
N CYS A 183 -4.14 13.22 -0.97
CA CYS A 183 -5.01 12.92 0.18
C CYS A 183 -5.42 14.21 0.89
N HIS A 184 -6.71 14.35 1.16
CA HIS A 184 -7.26 15.51 1.87
C HIS A 184 -8.21 15.10 2.97
N GLY A 185 -8.17 15.84 4.08
CA GLY A 185 -9.11 15.74 5.18
C GLY A 185 -10.29 16.70 4.99
N ARG A 186 -11.53 16.22 5.15
CA ARG A 186 -12.70 17.11 5.07
C ARG A 186 -12.77 18.12 6.21
N ARG A 187 -12.10 17.82 7.34
CA ARG A 187 -12.04 18.67 8.53
C ARG A 187 -10.75 19.50 8.64
N ASP A 188 -9.94 19.50 7.57
CA ASP A 188 -8.73 20.28 7.53
C ASP A 188 -9.06 21.78 7.49
N VAL A 189 -8.58 22.52 8.50
CA VAL A 189 -8.75 23.97 8.64
C VAL A 189 -7.57 24.79 8.12
N ILE A 190 -6.48 24.12 7.76
CA ILE A 190 -5.26 24.74 7.19
C ILE A 190 -5.32 24.67 5.66
N ALA A 191 -5.57 23.44 5.12
CA ALA A 191 -5.73 23.21 3.70
C ALA A 191 -7.17 22.76 3.43
N SER A 192 -8.06 23.73 3.22
CA SER A 192 -9.47 23.44 2.93
C SER A 192 -9.61 22.50 1.74
N ILE A 193 -10.52 21.54 1.83
CA ILE A 193 -10.81 20.61 0.74
C ILE A 193 -11.23 21.29 -0.57
N ALA A 194 -11.83 22.48 -0.47
CA ALA A 194 -12.22 23.28 -1.64
C ALA A 194 -11.00 23.81 -2.42
N GLU A 195 -9.86 23.95 -1.74
CA GLU A 195 -8.61 24.51 -2.28
C GLU A 195 -7.54 23.42 -2.49
N ARG A 196 -7.94 22.14 -2.42
CA ARG A 196 -7.02 21.02 -2.56
C ARG A 196 -6.33 21.00 -3.90
N LEU A 197 -5.10 20.52 -3.90
CA LEU A 197 -4.31 20.29 -5.11
C LEU A 197 -4.99 19.27 -6.03
N MET A 198 -5.14 19.65 -7.30
CA MET A 198 -5.67 18.80 -8.36
C MET A 198 -4.62 18.66 -9.46
N LEU A 199 -4.17 17.42 -9.70
CA LEU A 199 -3.21 17.11 -10.76
C LEU A 199 -3.84 16.11 -11.74
N ILE A 200 -3.67 16.34 -13.03
CA ILE A 200 -4.10 15.39 -14.06
C ILE A 200 -3.28 14.10 -13.89
N GLY A 201 -3.96 12.97 -13.82
CA GLY A 201 -3.33 11.66 -13.62
C GLY A 201 -3.09 11.27 -12.16
N ALA A 202 -3.27 12.18 -11.19
CA ALA A 202 -3.23 11.84 -9.79
C ALA A 202 -4.56 11.26 -9.29
N GLN A 203 -4.48 10.28 -8.41
CA GLN A 203 -5.66 9.80 -7.68
C GLN A 203 -5.99 10.77 -6.54
N GLN A 204 -7.29 10.95 -6.29
CA GLN A 204 -7.77 11.83 -5.22
C GLN A 204 -8.45 11.00 -4.12
N VAL A 205 -8.04 11.20 -2.87
CA VAL A 205 -8.66 10.57 -1.70
C VAL A 205 -9.09 11.65 -0.70
N THR A 206 -10.30 11.52 -0.23
CA THR A 206 -10.85 12.39 0.83
C THR A 206 -11.23 11.56 2.04
N LEU A 207 -10.76 11.95 3.21
CA LEU A 207 -11.12 11.37 4.50
C LEU A 207 -12.17 12.26 5.18
N ASP A 208 -13.36 11.72 5.42
CA ASP A 208 -14.48 12.49 5.99
C ASP A 208 -14.20 13.01 7.42
N HIS A 209 -13.39 12.26 8.17
CA HIS A 209 -12.99 12.62 9.55
C HIS A 209 -11.59 13.23 9.63
N GLY A 210 -10.79 13.17 8.54
CA GLY A 210 -9.41 13.63 8.50
C GLY A 210 -9.29 15.16 8.68
N GLY A 211 -8.29 15.57 9.46
CA GLY A 211 -7.80 16.94 9.59
C GLY A 211 -6.52 17.18 8.79
N HIS A 212 -5.67 18.12 9.26
CA HIS A 212 -4.43 18.46 8.56
C HIS A 212 -3.32 17.38 8.64
N PRO A 213 -3.02 16.75 9.80
CA PRO A 213 -1.92 15.80 9.94
C PRO A 213 -2.34 14.40 9.49
N LEU A 214 -2.62 14.21 8.21
CA LEU A 214 -3.10 12.94 7.65
C LEU A 214 -2.11 11.78 7.80
N PHE A 215 -0.84 12.05 8.07
CA PHE A 215 0.15 11.02 8.39
C PHE A 215 -0.15 10.29 9.72
N LEU A 216 -1.00 10.87 10.59
CA LEU A 216 -1.50 10.21 11.81
C LEU A 216 -2.61 9.18 11.53
N GLU A 217 -3.23 9.24 10.37
CA GLU A 217 -4.22 8.27 9.96
C GLU A 217 -3.51 6.98 9.53
N ALA A 218 -3.69 5.90 10.29
CA ALA A 218 -3.08 4.60 10.00
C ALA A 218 -3.33 4.12 8.56
N GLU A 219 -4.42 4.60 7.97
CA GLU A 219 -4.81 4.32 6.61
C GLU A 219 -4.00 5.09 5.55
N MET A 220 -3.34 6.19 5.94
CA MET A 220 -2.57 7.06 5.05
C MET A 220 -1.06 6.80 5.12
N ALA A 221 -0.65 5.89 5.96
CA ALA A 221 0.72 5.74 6.40
C ALA A 221 1.68 5.09 5.38
N ARG A 222 1.23 4.68 4.18
CA ARG A 222 2.13 4.00 3.22
C ARG A 222 1.83 4.40 1.78
N PRO A 223 2.83 4.89 1.00
CA PRO A 223 2.82 4.82 -0.45
C PRO A 223 2.65 3.36 -0.87
N GLY A 224 1.87 3.07 -1.89
CA GLY A 224 1.45 1.70 -2.20
C GLY A 224 0.19 1.24 -1.47
N SER A 225 -0.14 1.82 -0.30
CA SER A 225 -1.29 1.45 0.54
C SER A 225 -2.67 1.61 -0.14
N GLN A 226 -2.76 2.41 -1.21
CA GLN A 226 -4.04 2.60 -1.92
C GLN A 226 -4.49 1.34 -2.65
N ARG A 227 -3.59 0.67 -3.37
CA ARG A 227 -3.92 -0.60 -4.02
C ARG A 227 -4.32 -1.60 -2.94
N LYS A 228 -3.54 -1.75 -1.89
CA LYS A 228 -3.85 -2.63 -0.75
C LYS A 228 -5.14 -2.23 -0.04
N ARG A 229 -5.38 -0.93 0.16
CA ARG A 229 -6.62 -0.43 0.75
C ARG A 229 -7.84 -0.76 -0.12
N ALA A 230 -7.76 -0.50 -1.41
CA ALA A 230 -8.81 -0.83 -2.36
C ALA A 230 -9.06 -2.34 -2.39
N ILE A 231 -8.01 -3.16 -2.35
CA ILE A 231 -8.10 -4.62 -2.24
C ILE A 231 -8.78 -5.00 -0.92
N ARG A 232 -8.31 -4.49 0.23
CA ARG A 232 -8.89 -4.73 1.55
C ARG A 232 -10.37 -4.37 1.62
N GLN A 233 -10.76 -3.21 1.07
CA GLN A 233 -12.17 -2.79 1.04
C GLN A 233 -13.03 -3.71 0.18
N ARG A 234 -12.52 -4.16 -0.98
CA ARG A 234 -13.23 -5.09 -1.86
C ARG A 234 -13.42 -6.44 -1.17
N PHE A 235 -12.39 -7.01 -0.59
CA PHE A 235 -12.48 -8.27 0.15
C PHE A 235 -13.38 -8.14 1.38
N SER A 236 -13.28 -7.05 2.15
CA SER A 236 -14.17 -6.79 3.29
C SER A 236 -15.65 -6.72 2.87
N LYS A 237 -15.96 -6.06 1.75
CA LYS A 237 -17.32 -5.99 1.20
C LYS A 237 -17.81 -7.35 0.67
N ALA A 238 -16.91 -8.15 0.13
CA ALA A 238 -17.24 -9.47 -0.42
C ALA A 238 -17.33 -10.57 0.65
N ALA A 239 -16.83 -10.37 1.86
CA ALA A 239 -16.69 -11.40 2.90
C ALA A 239 -17.97 -12.22 3.15
N ALA A 240 -19.14 -11.58 3.09
CA ALA A 240 -20.43 -12.24 3.29
C ALA A 240 -20.85 -13.18 2.14
N THR A 241 -20.33 -12.98 0.93
CA THR A 241 -20.70 -13.72 -0.28
C THR A 241 -19.55 -14.53 -0.84
N TYR A 242 -18.35 -14.38 -0.27
CA TYR A 242 -17.11 -14.94 -0.79
C TYR A 242 -17.18 -16.45 -1.01
N ASP A 243 -17.57 -17.20 0.02
CA ASP A 243 -17.61 -18.66 -0.03
C ASP A 243 -18.56 -19.24 -1.09
N ALA A 244 -19.63 -18.51 -1.39
CA ALA A 244 -20.60 -18.93 -2.42
C ALA A 244 -20.09 -18.73 -3.86
N HIS A 245 -18.99 -17.98 -4.03
CA HIS A 245 -18.46 -17.62 -5.35
C HIS A 245 -16.96 -17.92 -5.52
N ALA A 246 -16.24 -18.32 -4.47
CA ALA A 246 -14.80 -18.61 -4.48
C ALA A 246 -14.50 -20.10 -4.73
N ASP A 247 -15.18 -20.69 -5.71
CA ASP A 247 -15.07 -22.12 -6.05
C ASP A 247 -13.64 -22.49 -6.52
N VAL A 248 -12.98 -21.61 -7.30
CA VAL A 248 -11.58 -21.80 -7.71
C VAL A 248 -10.65 -21.83 -6.50
N GLN A 249 -10.81 -20.88 -5.55
CA GLN A 249 -9.99 -20.85 -4.35
C GLN A 249 -10.27 -22.05 -3.43
N ALA A 250 -11.51 -22.55 -3.38
CA ALA A 250 -11.87 -23.75 -2.63
C ALA A 250 -11.23 -25.01 -3.24
N GLU A 251 -11.24 -25.14 -4.56
CA GLU A 251 -10.56 -26.24 -5.28
C GLU A 251 -9.04 -26.20 -5.07
N LEU A 252 -8.45 -24.98 -5.11
CA LEU A 252 -7.03 -24.81 -4.81
C LEU A 252 -6.69 -25.15 -3.36
N ALA A 253 -7.54 -24.80 -2.39
CA ALA A 253 -7.36 -25.21 -0.99
C ALA A 253 -7.31 -26.75 -0.86
N ALA A 254 -8.22 -27.47 -1.53
CA ALA A 254 -8.22 -28.92 -1.56
C ALA A 254 -6.96 -29.48 -2.26
N THR A 255 -6.52 -28.87 -3.34
CA THR A 255 -5.30 -29.25 -4.05
C THR A 255 -4.06 -29.07 -3.17
N LEU A 256 -3.95 -27.92 -2.50
CA LEU A 256 -2.84 -27.63 -1.59
C LEU A 256 -2.81 -28.62 -0.41
N ILE A 257 -3.95 -28.90 0.21
CA ILE A 257 -4.00 -29.79 1.37
C ILE A 257 -3.68 -31.24 0.97
N ASN A 258 -4.06 -31.66 -0.24
CA ASN A 258 -3.74 -32.99 -0.75
C ASN A 258 -2.25 -33.13 -1.13
N GLY A 259 -1.58 -32.02 -1.48
CA GLY A 259 -0.15 -31.98 -1.75
C GLY A 259 0.75 -31.93 -0.50
N LEU A 260 0.18 -31.88 0.69
CA LEU A 260 0.89 -31.93 1.96
C LEU A 260 0.79 -33.33 2.57
N ASP A 261 1.88 -33.86 3.09
CA ASP A 261 1.85 -35.01 3.98
C ASP A 261 1.50 -34.59 5.40
N ALA A 262 0.78 -35.41 6.12
CA ALA A 262 0.47 -35.19 7.54
C ALA A 262 1.72 -35.51 8.40
N ASP A 263 2.78 -34.72 8.23
CA ASP A 263 4.04 -34.90 8.93
C ASP A 263 3.94 -34.39 10.37
N PRO A 264 4.11 -35.24 11.38
CA PRO A 264 4.10 -34.83 12.78
C PRO A 264 5.27 -33.95 13.18
N ALA A 265 6.30 -33.78 12.33
CA ALA A 265 7.39 -32.85 12.54
C ALA A 265 6.96 -31.39 12.34
N VAL A 266 5.89 -31.13 11.58
CA VAL A 266 5.33 -29.79 11.41
C VAL A 266 4.59 -29.38 12.68
N LYS A 267 5.19 -28.48 13.47
CA LYS A 267 4.65 -27.97 14.75
C LYS A 267 4.12 -26.53 14.64
N THR A 268 4.65 -25.74 13.71
CA THR A 268 4.33 -24.34 13.55
C THR A 268 4.02 -24.02 12.09
N ILE A 269 2.85 -23.43 11.85
CA ILE A 269 2.35 -23.10 10.53
C ILE A 269 2.00 -21.61 10.49
N LEU A 270 2.40 -20.93 9.42
CA LEU A 270 1.97 -19.58 9.09
C LEU A 270 1.18 -19.62 7.79
N GLU A 271 -0.07 -19.19 7.83
CA GLU A 271 -0.91 -19.00 6.65
C GLU A 271 -1.00 -17.51 6.29
N LEU A 272 -0.60 -17.16 5.06
CA LEU A 272 -0.65 -15.81 4.53
C LEU A 272 -1.94 -15.59 3.72
N GLY A 273 -2.83 -14.71 4.20
CA GLY A 273 -4.10 -14.40 3.55
C GLY A 273 -5.13 -15.52 3.71
N CYS A 274 -5.55 -15.77 4.94
CA CYS A 274 -6.47 -16.87 5.26
C CYS A 274 -7.92 -16.67 4.74
N GLY A 275 -8.28 -15.45 4.32
CA GLY A 275 -9.62 -15.13 3.82
C GLY A 275 -10.71 -15.49 4.82
N THR A 276 -11.72 -16.24 4.36
CA THR A 276 -12.84 -16.75 5.19
C THR A 276 -12.52 -18.03 5.94
N GLY A 277 -11.25 -18.50 5.90
CA GLY A 277 -10.78 -19.64 6.70
C GLY A 277 -11.04 -21.03 6.09
N THR A 278 -11.35 -21.13 4.81
CA THR A 278 -11.61 -22.45 4.16
C THR A 278 -10.36 -23.31 4.16
N TYR A 279 -9.20 -22.75 3.77
CA TYR A 279 -7.93 -23.48 3.80
C TYR A 279 -7.42 -23.64 5.23
N THR A 280 -7.58 -22.62 6.09
CA THR A 280 -7.26 -22.67 7.53
C THR A 280 -7.91 -23.88 8.23
N LEU A 281 -9.21 -24.10 7.97
CA LEU A 281 -9.95 -25.23 8.55
C LEU A 281 -9.36 -26.59 8.12
N GLN A 282 -8.97 -26.72 6.85
CA GLN A 282 -8.34 -27.92 6.31
C GLN A 282 -6.94 -28.14 6.90
N LEU A 283 -6.14 -27.08 7.05
CA LEU A 283 -4.83 -27.13 7.71
C LEU A 283 -4.95 -27.58 9.17
N ALA A 284 -5.88 -26.97 9.93
CA ALA A 284 -6.13 -27.33 11.32
C ALA A 284 -6.55 -28.81 11.49
N GLY A 285 -7.35 -29.31 10.54
CA GLY A 285 -7.74 -30.72 10.51
C GLY A 285 -6.59 -31.66 10.15
N LYS A 286 -5.70 -31.26 9.24
CA LYS A 286 -4.56 -32.08 8.80
C LYS A 286 -3.40 -32.08 9.80
N PHE A 287 -3.19 -30.96 10.51
CA PHE A 287 -2.12 -30.77 11.49
C PHE A 287 -2.69 -30.42 12.89
N PRO A 288 -3.47 -31.30 13.52
CA PRO A 288 -4.22 -31.00 14.75
C PRO A 288 -3.33 -30.67 15.95
N ALA A 289 -2.05 -31.10 15.93
CA ALA A 289 -1.06 -30.80 16.97
C ALA A 289 -0.19 -29.57 16.68
N ALA A 290 -0.30 -28.97 15.48
CA ALA A 290 0.47 -27.79 15.11
C ALA A 290 -0.21 -26.50 15.60
N ARG A 291 0.60 -25.52 15.95
CA ARG A 291 0.14 -24.15 16.17
C ARG A 291 0.06 -23.41 14.85
N LEU A 292 -1.12 -22.97 14.46
CA LEU A 292 -1.38 -22.28 13.21
C LEU A 292 -1.60 -20.78 13.44
N ALA A 293 -0.75 -19.93 12.88
CA ALA A 293 -0.98 -18.49 12.77
C ALA A 293 -1.61 -18.18 11.41
N ALA A 294 -2.83 -17.65 11.39
CA ALA A 294 -3.59 -17.35 10.18
C ALA A 294 -3.76 -15.83 10.04
N LEU A 295 -3.12 -15.25 9.01
CA LEU A 295 -3.14 -13.81 8.75
C LEU A 295 -4.15 -13.44 7.68
N ASP A 296 -4.88 -12.35 7.89
CA ASP A 296 -5.54 -11.60 6.82
C ASP A 296 -5.59 -10.12 7.18
N PHE A 297 -5.48 -9.24 6.17
CA PHE A 297 -5.53 -7.81 6.42
C PHE A 297 -6.96 -7.24 6.44
N ALA A 298 -7.97 -8.02 6.02
CA ALA A 298 -9.38 -7.65 6.00
C ALA A 298 -10.12 -8.16 7.23
N PRO A 299 -10.50 -7.29 8.21
CA PRO A 299 -11.15 -7.74 9.45
C PRO A 299 -12.43 -8.54 9.23
N ALA A 300 -13.21 -8.20 8.19
CA ALA A 300 -14.45 -8.90 7.86
C ALA A 300 -14.20 -10.34 7.37
N MET A 301 -13.07 -10.61 6.73
CA MET A 301 -12.64 -11.96 6.36
C MET A 301 -12.29 -12.76 7.62
N LEU A 302 -11.48 -12.19 8.50
CA LEU A 302 -11.08 -12.84 9.76
C LEU A 302 -12.27 -13.19 10.66
N GLU A 303 -13.28 -12.33 10.70
CA GLU A 303 -14.50 -12.61 11.46
C GLU A 303 -15.20 -13.89 10.92
N ARG A 304 -15.28 -14.02 9.59
CA ARG A 304 -15.81 -15.23 8.95
C ARG A 304 -14.92 -16.45 9.20
N ALA A 305 -13.60 -16.26 9.13
CA ALA A 305 -12.64 -17.33 9.41
C ALA A 305 -12.78 -17.87 10.84
N ARG A 306 -12.88 -16.98 11.85
CA ARG A 306 -13.11 -17.38 13.23
C ARG A 306 -14.40 -18.16 13.41
N GLN A 307 -15.50 -17.72 12.78
CA GLN A 307 -16.78 -18.41 12.81
C GLN A 307 -16.70 -19.79 12.16
N LYS A 308 -16.05 -19.90 10.99
CA LYS A 308 -15.93 -21.15 10.23
C LYS A 308 -15.03 -22.17 10.93
N VAL A 309 -13.86 -21.75 11.39
CA VAL A 309 -12.87 -22.63 12.04
C VAL A 309 -13.33 -23.00 13.47
N GLY A 310 -13.98 -22.08 14.17
CA GLY A 310 -14.53 -22.33 15.51
C GLY A 310 -13.43 -22.76 16.49
N ARG A 311 -13.57 -23.98 17.04
CA ARG A 311 -12.61 -24.58 17.97
C ARG A 311 -11.71 -25.67 17.33
N ALA A 312 -11.66 -25.71 16.00
CA ALA A 312 -10.82 -26.68 15.30
C ALA A 312 -9.34 -26.29 15.42
N GLY A 313 -8.54 -27.11 16.12
CA GLY A 313 -7.11 -26.91 16.27
C GLY A 313 -6.68 -25.71 17.13
N GLN A 314 -5.38 -25.42 17.13
CA GLN A 314 -4.77 -24.27 17.80
C GLN A 314 -4.52 -23.18 16.76
N VAL A 315 -5.52 -22.32 16.50
CA VAL A 315 -5.45 -21.27 15.45
C VAL A 315 -5.47 -19.90 16.07
N ASP A 316 -4.38 -19.15 15.86
CA ASP A 316 -4.24 -17.73 16.20
C ASP A 316 -4.56 -16.87 14.97
N PHE A 317 -5.66 -16.11 14.99
CA PHE A 317 -6.05 -15.21 13.90
C PHE A 317 -5.48 -13.81 14.11
N LEU A 318 -4.67 -13.35 13.14
CA LEU A 318 -3.96 -12.08 13.19
C LEU A 318 -4.47 -11.13 12.08
N CYS A 319 -4.97 -9.96 12.48
CA CYS A 319 -5.33 -8.89 11.52
C CYS A 319 -4.08 -8.10 11.16
N ALA A 320 -3.38 -8.52 10.09
CA ALA A 320 -2.13 -7.92 9.69
C ALA A 320 -1.94 -7.96 8.17
N ASP A 321 -1.19 -6.98 7.65
CA ASP A 321 -0.65 -7.03 6.30
C ASP A 321 0.49 -8.05 6.25
N ALA A 322 0.35 -9.07 5.40
CA ALA A 322 1.32 -10.16 5.30
C ALA A 322 2.73 -9.69 4.89
N GLU A 323 2.86 -8.71 3.99
CA GLU A 323 4.18 -8.17 3.60
C GLU A 323 4.85 -7.45 4.78
N SER A 324 4.08 -6.69 5.56
CA SER A 324 4.60 -6.03 6.77
C SER A 324 4.98 -7.03 7.85
N PHE A 325 4.20 -8.09 8.01
CA PHE A 325 4.48 -9.16 8.97
C PHE A 325 5.76 -9.92 8.60
N LEU A 326 5.93 -10.26 7.32
CA LEU A 326 7.13 -10.91 6.81
C LEU A 326 8.37 -10.02 6.94
N ALA A 327 8.24 -8.72 6.66
CA ALA A 327 9.32 -7.75 6.82
C ALA A 327 9.77 -7.59 8.29
N ALA A 328 8.85 -7.73 9.26
CA ALA A 328 9.18 -7.71 10.69
C ALA A 328 9.97 -8.94 11.15
N GLY A 329 9.91 -10.07 10.40
CA GLY A 329 10.75 -11.24 10.58
C GLY A 329 10.58 -11.96 11.93
N GLN A 330 9.42 -11.83 12.58
CA GLN A 330 9.16 -12.40 13.91
C GLN A 330 8.66 -13.84 13.82
N GLY A 331 9.29 -14.72 14.60
CA GLY A 331 8.93 -16.13 14.67
C GLY A 331 9.70 -17.02 13.69
N ARG A 332 9.50 -18.33 13.83
CA ARG A 332 10.03 -19.38 12.95
C ARG A 332 8.94 -20.43 12.72
N PHE A 333 8.81 -20.87 11.46
CA PHE A 333 7.75 -21.75 11.05
C PHE A 333 8.30 -22.96 10.28
N ASP A 334 7.70 -24.12 10.52
CA ASP A 334 8.04 -25.35 9.80
C ASP A 334 7.34 -25.37 8.43
N LEU A 335 6.17 -24.74 8.35
CA LEU A 335 5.43 -24.54 7.11
C LEU A 335 4.95 -23.09 7.03
N ILE A 336 5.30 -22.39 5.94
CA ILE A 336 4.65 -21.15 5.55
C ILE A 336 3.84 -21.45 4.30
N THR A 337 2.56 -21.08 4.31
CA THR A 337 1.64 -21.45 3.23
C THR A 337 0.72 -20.29 2.84
N THR A 338 0.19 -20.35 1.61
CA THR A 338 -0.76 -19.37 1.08
C THR A 338 -1.66 -20.01 0.02
N ASN A 339 -2.90 -19.57 -0.02
CA ASN A 339 -3.83 -19.95 -1.08
C ASN A 339 -4.28 -18.70 -1.84
N ALA A 340 -3.75 -18.49 -3.04
CA ALA A 340 -4.15 -17.42 -3.96
C ALA A 340 -4.12 -16.00 -3.34
N THR A 341 -3.03 -15.65 -2.64
CA THR A 341 -2.89 -14.35 -1.95
C THR A 341 -1.71 -13.53 -2.46
N MET A 342 -0.52 -14.13 -2.66
CA MET A 342 0.72 -13.37 -2.92
C MET A 342 0.72 -12.59 -4.24
N GLN A 343 -0.13 -12.91 -5.22
CA GLN A 343 -0.31 -12.11 -6.43
C GLN A 343 -0.85 -10.69 -6.15
N TRP A 344 -1.39 -10.45 -4.97
CA TRP A 344 -1.86 -9.14 -4.52
C TRP A 344 -0.79 -8.30 -3.84
N PHE A 345 0.39 -8.86 -3.59
CA PHE A 345 1.48 -8.18 -2.93
C PHE A 345 2.09 -7.11 -3.85
N GLU A 346 2.70 -6.12 -3.24
CA GLU A 346 3.36 -5.02 -3.94
C GLU A 346 4.80 -5.37 -4.28
N ASP A 347 5.46 -6.08 -3.35
CA ASP A 347 6.84 -6.55 -3.50
C ASP A 347 6.92 -8.05 -3.19
N VAL A 348 6.68 -8.87 -4.22
CA VAL A 348 6.68 -10.33 -4.09
C VAL A 348 8.08 -10.87 -3.76
N GLU A 349 9.14 -10.21 -4.24
CA GLU A 349 10.52 -10.62 -3.95
C GLU A 349 10.88 -10.41 -2.47
N CYS A 350 10.64 -9.21 -1.93
CA CYS A 350 10.83 -8.96 -0.50
C CYS A 350 9.96 -9.88 0.37
N ALA A 351 8.74 -10.20 -0.08
CA ALA A 351 7.89 -11.14 0.63
C ALA A 351 8.49 -12.55 0.69
N PHE A 352 9.02 -13.08 -0.41
CA PHE A 352 9.71 -14.38 -0.41
C PHE A 352 11.01 -14.38 0.38
N GLN A 353 11.76 -13.27 0.40
CA GLN A 353 12.92 -13.11 1.29
C GLN A 353 12.49 -13.19 2.78
N GLY A 354 11.38 -12.54 3.13
CA GLY A 354 10.78 -12.64 4.46
C GLY A 354 10.32 -14.06 4.79
N VAL A 355 9.67 -14.75 3.86
CA VAL A 355 9.31 -16.17 3.97
C VAL A 355 10.55 -17.01 4.28
N ARG A 356 11.62 -16.87 3.48
CA ARG A 356 12.87 -17.62 3.68
C ARG A 356 13.49 -17.34 5.03
N ALA A 357 13.48 -16.09 5.48
CA ALA A 357 14.02 -15.68 6.76
C ALA A 357 13.24 -16.24 7.95
N MET A 358 11.94 -16.50 7.79
CA MET A 358 11.06 -17.01 8.86
C MET A 358 10.87 -18.54 8.82
N LEU A 359 11.39 -19.24 7.85
CA LEU A 359 11.42 -20.69 7.85
C LEU A 359 12.43 -21.25 8.85
N THR A 360 12.09 -22.37 9.51
CA THR A 360 13.06 -23.19 10.24
C THR A 360 14.07 -23.80 9.24
N PRO A 361 15.23 -24.31 9.70
CA PRO A 361 16.23 -24.90 8.81
C PRO A 361 15.71 -26.06 7.92
N VAL A 362 14.69 -26.76 8.39
CA VAL A 362 14.02 -27.86 7.66
C VAL A 362 12.64 -27.47 7.15
N GLY A 363 12.22 -26.24 7.41
CA GLY A 363 10.92 -25.71 7.02
C GLY A 363 10.83 -25.47 5.52
N PHE A 364 9.63 -25.39 5.02
CA PHE A 364 9.37 -25.15 3.59
C PHE A 364 8.15 -24.24 3.38
N PHE A 365 8.16 -23.58 2.22
CA PHE A 365 7.01 -22.87 1.69
C PHE A 365 6.21 -23.80 0.76
N TRP A 366 4.88 -23.74 0.88
CA TRP A 366 3.95 -24.39 -0.04
C TRP A 366 2.74 -23.53 -0.28
N GLY A 367 2.45 -23.17 -1.53
CA GLY A 367 1.34 -22.27 -1.80
C GLY A 367 0.93 -22.19 -3.25
N SER A 368 -0.17 -21.47 -3.50
CA SER A 368 -0.69 -21.17 -4.82
C SER A 368 -0.68 -19.67 -5.10
N LEU A 369 -0.36 -19.31 -6.35
CA LEU A 369 -0.43 -17.94 -6.89
C LEU A 369 -1.12 -17.98 -8.24
N PHE A 370 -1.87 -16.93 -8.57
CA PHE A 370 -2.35 -16.74 -9.93
C PHE A 370 -1.26 -16.11 -10.81
N GLY A 371 -1.17 -16.58 -12.06
CA GLY A 371 -0.27 -16.05 -13.08
C GLY A 371 -0.92 -15.00 -13.98
N CYS A 372 -0.08 -14.35 -14.81
CA CYS A 372 -0.48 -13.23 -15.67
C CYS A 372 -1.48 -13.63 -16.78
N GLU A 373 -1.58 -14.90 -17.14
CA GLU A 373 -2.56 -15.39 -18.13
C GLU A 373 -3.94 -15.69 -17.52
N THR A 374 -4.11 -15.43 -16.21
CA THR A 374 -5.43 -15.53 -15.57
C THR A 374 -6.37 -14.52 -16.20
N LEU A 375 -7.59 -14.95 -16.59
CA LEU A 375 -8.65 -14.14 -17.20
C LEU A 375 -8.27 -13.58 -18.59
N HIS A 376 -7.40 -14.25 -19.33
CA HIS A 376 -6.92 -13.76 -20.63
C HIS A 376 -8.07 -13.54 -21.63
N GLU A 377 -9.15 -14.34 -21.58
CA GLU A 377 -10.33 -14.16 -22.44
C GLU A 377 -11.00 -12.81 -22.17
N LEU A 378 -11.12 -12.43 -20.90
CA LEU A 378 -11.70 -11.13 -20.54
C LEU A 378 -10.76 -9.97 -20.88
N GLU A 379 -9.45 -10.13 -20.64
CA GLU A 379 -8.44 -9.13 -21.02
C GLU A 379 -8.49 -8.84 -22.52
N GLU A 380 -8.58 -9.88 -23.34
CA GLU A 380 -8.65 -9.73 -24.77
C GLU A 380 -9.94 -9.05 -25.22
N GLY A 381 -11.09 -9.46 -24.65
CA GLY A 381 -12.38 -8.80 -24.92
C GLY A 381 -12.39 -7.33 -24.54
N LEU A 382 -11.81 -6.98 -23.40
CA LEU A 382 -11.66 -5.59 -22.96
C LEU A 382 -10.76 -4.80 -23.92
N ARG A 383 -9.67 -5.36 -24.36
CA ARG A 383 -8.77 -4.73 -25.33
C ARG A 383 -9.47 -4.44 -26.65
N GLN A 384 -10.27 -5.37 -27.14
CA GLN A 384 -11.01 -5.22 -28.41
C GLN A 384 -12.13 -4.16 -28.31
N VAL A 385 -12.87 -4.15 -27.22
CA VAL A 385 -14.03 -3.25 -27.05
C VAL A 385 -13.63 -1.87 -26.54
N PHE A 386 -12.60 -1.75 -25.71
CA PHE A 386 -12.19 -0.50 -25.06
C PHE A 386 -10.83 0.03 -25.50
N GLY A 387 -10.18 -0.58 -26.50
CA GLY A 387 -8.95 -0.07 -27.12
C GLY A 387 -7.73 -0.12 -26.19
N GLY A 388 -7.66 -1.07 -25.26
CA GLY A 388 -6.51 -1.26 -24.36
C GLY A 388 -6.40 -0.24 -23.22
N ALA A 389 -7.46 0.53 -22.96
CA ALA A 389 -7.47 1.50 -21.86
C ALA A 389 -7.77 0.87 -20.49
N ILE A 390 -8.19 -0.40 -20.46
CA ILE A 390 -8.67 -1.11 -19.27
C ILE A 390 -8.07 -2.51 -19.26
N HIS A 391 -7.54 -2.92 -18.10
CA HIS A 391 -6.93 -4.23 -17.93
C HIS A 391 -7.52 -4.96 -16.73
N VAL A 392 -7.54 -6.30 -16.81
CA VAL A 392 -7.85 -7.15 -15.66
C VAL A 392 -6.74 -7.08 -14.61
N PRO A 393 -7.03 -7.38 -13.32
CA PRO A 393 -6.00 -7.40 -12.27
C PRO A 393 -4.81 -8.31 -12.60
N ALA A 394 -5.05 -9.42 -13.29
CA ALA A 394 -4.06 -10.42 -13.64
C ALA A 394 -2.96 -9.91 -14.59
N ALA A 395 -3.21 -8.84 -15.35
CA ALA A 395 -2.18 -8.22 -16.19
C ALA A 395 -0.93 -7.73 -15.43
N ARG A 396 -0.97 -7.70 -14.09
CA ARG A 396 0.16 -7.35 -13.22
C ARG A 396 0.70 -8.55 -12.42
N PHE A 397 0.16 -9.74 -12.60
CA PHE A 397 0.67 -10.92 -11.93
C PHE A 397 1.93 -11.42 -12.65
N LEU A 398 2.74 -12.18 -11.93
CA LEU A 398 4.00 -12.68 -12.48
C LEU A 398 3.77 -13.73 -13.57
N ALA A 399 4.61 -13.69 -14.59
CA ALA A 399 4.77 -14.79 -15.50
C ALA A 399 5.57 -15.93 -14.84
N GLN A 400 5.51 -17.14 -15.38
CA GLN A 400 6.21 -18.30 -14.80
C GLN A 400 7.72 -18.08 -14.76
N GLU A 401 8.28 -17.52 -15.83
CA GLU A 401 9.71 -17.23 -15.95
C GLU A 401 10.17 -16.21 -14.91
N GLU A 402 9.39 -15.15 -14.71
CA GLU A 402 9.65 -14.12 -13.70
C GLU A 402 9.61 -14.70 -12.29
N LEU A 403 8.56 -15.49 -11.98
CA LEU A 403 8.42 -16.18 -10.70
C LEU A 403 9.58 -17.15 -10.45
N SER A 404 9.96 -17.95 -11.46
CA SER A 404 11.07 -18.89 -11.37
C SER A 404 12.40 -18.19 -11.10
N ALA A 405 12.68 -17.12 -11.86
CA ALA A 405 13.89 -16.32 -11.69
C ALA A 405 13.96 -15.66 -10.31
N LEU A 406 12.82 -15.14 -9.82
CA LEU A 406 12.71 -14.53 -8.49
C LEU A 406 12.97 -15.56 -7.39
N LEU A 407 12.30 -16.69 -7.43
CA LEU A 407 12.46 -17.76 -6.44
C LEU A 407 13.89 -18.32 -6.43
N GLY A 408 14.53 -18.44 -7.61
CA GLY A 408 15.92 -18.90 -7.75
C GLY A 408 16.95 -17.99 -7.08
N ARG A 409 16.63 -16.73 -6.83
CA ARG A 409 17.49 -15.81 -6.06
C ARG A 409 17.34 -16.00 -4.55
N VAL A 410 16.24 -16.61 -4.08
CA VAL A 410 15.88 -16.66 -2.65
C VAL A 410 16.03 -18.06 -2.06
N PHE A 411 15.70 -19.11 -2.84
CA PHE A 411 15.64 -20.50 -2.34
C PHE A 411 16.61 -21.41 -3.09
N GLY A 412 17.13 -22.41 -2.38
CA GLY A 412 18.02 -23.41 -2.95
C GLY A 412 17.31 -24.54 -3.69
N GLN A 413 16.06 -24.84 -3.28
CA GLN A 413 15.23 -25.86 -3.91
C GLN A 413 13.88 -25.25 -4.27
N ILE A 414 13.46 -25.43 -5.53
CA ILE A 414 12.25 -24.82 -6.07
C ILE A 414 11.53 -25.85 -6.94
N GLU A 415 10.24 -25.99 -6.71
CA GLU A 415 9.34 -26.72 -7.60
C GLU A 415 8.16 -25.80 -7.94
N ILE A 416 7.90 -25.61 -9.23
CA ILE A 416 6.75 -24.86 -9.73
C ILE A 416 5.96 -25.79 -10.66
N ARG A 417 4.67 -25.94 -10.36
CA ARG A 417 3.74 -26.68 -11.20
C ARG A 417 2.61 -25.75 -11.64
N GLU A 418 2.42 -25.63 -12.94
CA GLU A 418 1.29 -24.89 -13.51
C GLU A 418 0.03 -25.75 -13.57
N LEU A 419 -1.10 -25.15 -13.17
CA LEU A 419 -2.45 -25.66 -13.39
C LEU A 419 -3.27 -24.61 -14.14
N ARG A 420 -4.19 -25.10 -14.98
CA ARG A 420 -5.17 -24.23 -15.67
C ARG A 420 -6.57 -24.74 -15.35
N LEU A 421 -7.39 -23.86 -14.78
CA LEU A 421 -8.79 -24.13 -14.47
C LEU A 421 -9.68 -23.18 -15.28
N THR A 422 -10.57 -23.76 -16.10
CA THR A 422 -11.53 -22.97 -16.88
C THR A 422 -12.91 -23.10 -16.26
N ARG A 423 -13.61 -21.96 -16.10
CA ARG A 423 -14.99 -21.87 -15.65
C ARG A 423 -15.85 -21.36 -16.79
N GLN A 424 -17.04 -21.92 -16.93
CA GLN A 424 -18.04 -21.49 -17.91
C GLN A 424 -19.16 -20.75 -17.18
N TYR A 425 -19.51 -19.58 -17.68
CA TYR A 425 -20.61 -18.75 -17.17
C TYR A 425 -21.76 -18.76 -18.18
N ALA A 426 -23.01 -18.71 -17.71
CA ALA A 426 -24.16 -18.69 -18.58
C ALA A 426 -24.32 -17.34 -19.32
N THR A 427 -23.86 -16.25 -18.71
CA THR A 427 -23.96 -14.91 -19.28
C THR A 427 -22.76 -14.05 -18.93
N LEU A 428 -22.47 -13.01 -19.74
CA LEU A 428 -21.48 -11.98 -19.40
C LEU A 428 -21.79 -11.30 -18.04
N SER A 429 -23.06 -11.10 -17.73
CA SER A 429 -23.46 -10.51 -16.45
C SER A 429 -23.08 -11.37 -15.26
N GLU A 430 -23.25 -12.68 -15.36
CA GLU A 430 -22.85 -13.65 -14.34
C GLU A 430 -21.34 -13.65 -14.17
N LEU A 431 -20.59 -13.68 -15.27
CA LEU A 431 -19.13 -13.59 -15.29
C LEU A 431 -18.65 -12.33 -14.56
N LEU A 432 -19.16 -11.15 -14.89
CA LEU A 432 -18.78 -9.89 -14.25
C LEU A 432 -19.25 -9.81 -12.77
N TYR A 433 -20.39 -10.44 -12.45
CA TYR A 433 -20.91 -10.51 -11.09
C TYR A 433 -20.02 -11.33 -10.16
N HIS A 434 -19.40 -12.39 -10.68
CA HIS A 434 -18.44 -13.22 -9.96
C HIS A 434 -17.31 -12.36 -9.33
N PHE A 435 -16.70 -11.44 -10.09
CA PHE A 435 -15.64 -10.56 -9.58
C PHE A 435 -16.11 -9.64 -8.46
N LYS A 436 -17.32 -9.14 -8.56
CA LYS A 436 -17.91 -8.29 -7.51
C LYS A 436 -18.12 -9.08 -6.22
N LYS A 437 -18.47 -10.36 -6.31
CA LYS A 437 -18.80 -11.23 -5.18
C LYS A 437 -17.58 -11.85 -4.51
N THR A 438 -16.48 -12.01 -5.24
CA THR A 438 -15.21 -12.50 -4.71
C THR A 438 -14.26 -11.37 -4.28
N GLY A 439 -14.59 -10.09 -4.56
CA GLY A 439 -13.71 -8.97 -4.26
C GLY A 439 -12.47 -8.86 -5.16
N THR A 440 -12.34 -9.72 -6.17
CA THR A 440 -11.19 -9.79 -7.08
C THR A 440 -11.27 -8.79 -8.25
N GLY A 441 -12.39 -8.07 -8.41
CA GLY A 441 -12.60 -7.06 -9.44
C GLY A 441 -11.82 -5.77 -9.12
N GLY A 442 -10.65 -5.60 -9.69
CA GLY A 442 -9.83 -4.39 -9.58
C GLY A 442 -9.27 -4.02 -10.93
N TRP A 443 -10.01 -3.22 -11.70
CA TRP A 443 -9.61 -2.79 -13.03
C TRP A 443 -8.44 -1.82 -12.99
N HIS A 444 -7.50 -1.94 -13.93
CA HIS A 444 -6.42 -0.98 -14.14
C HIS A 444 -6.71 -0.09 -15.36
N GLY A 445 -6.23 1.15 -15.33
CA GLY A 445 -6.47 2.12 -16.42
C GLY A 445 -7.73 2.96 -16.25
N GLY A 446 -8.49 2.76 -15.17
CA GLY A 446 -9.75 3.46 -14.87
C GLY A 446 -10.93 2.50 -14.77
N ALA A 447 -12.00 2.91 -14.08
CA ALA A 447 -13.25 2.14 -14.09
C ALA A 447 -13.91 2.26 -15.46
N PRO A 448 -14.21 1.15 -16.15
CA PRO A 448 -14.86 1.23 -17.43
C PRO A 448 -16.25 1.86 -17.25
N PHE A 449 -16.60 2.79 -18.12
CA PHE A 449 -18.00 3.17 -18.27
C PHE A 449 -18.71 2.01 -18.96
N TRP A 450 -19.30 1.13 -18.16
CA TRP A 450 -20.09 -0.02 -18.61
C TRP A 450 -21.45 0.42 -19.15
N GLY A 451 -21.46 1.23 -20.23
CA GLY A 451 -22.69 1.54 -20.93
C GLY A 451 -23.31 0.26 -21.52
N LYS A 452 -24.64 0.18 -21.59
CA LYS A 452 -25.35 -0.99 -22.10
C LYS A 452 -24.84 -1.46 -23.48
N GLN A 453 -24.45 -0.51 -24.32
CA GLN A 453 -23.92 -0.79 -25.66
C GLN A 453 -22.58 -1.52 -25.59
N ARG A 454 -21.63 -1.03 -24.77
CA ARG A 454 -20.29 -1.65 -24.60
C ARG A 454 -20.37 -3.04 -23.96
N LEU A 455 -21.29 -3.24 -23.03
CA LEU A 455 -21.57 -4.58 -22.49
C LEU A 455 -22.13 -5.52 -23.55
N ALA A 456 -23.03 -5.04 -24.41
CA ALA A 456 -23.53 -5.85 -25.48
C ALA A 456 -22.45 -6.19 -26.52
N GLU A 457 -21.60 -5.23 -26.89
CA GLU A 457 -20.44 -5.45 -27.77
C GLU A 457 -19.48 -6.49 -27.19
N LEU A 458 -19.14 -6.40 -25.88
CA LEU A 458 -18.30 -7.38 -25.21
C LEU A 458 -18.94 -8.77 -25.18
N GLY A 459 -20.24 -8.85 -24.90
CA GLY A 459 -20.97 -10.11 -24.91
C GLY A 459 -21.02 -10.77 -26.29
N GLN A 460 -21.25 -9.98 -27.35
CA GLN A 460 -21.22 -10.45 -28.74
C GLN A 460 -19.80 -10.93 -29.11
N TRP A 461 -18.78 -10.22 -28.71
CA TRP A 461 -17.38 -10.62 -28.95
C TRP A 461 -17.09 -11.97 -28.32
N PHE A 462 -17.45 -12.19 -27.02
CA PHE A 462 -17.26 -13.48 -26.34
C PHE A 462 -17.97 -14.63 -27.07
N LEU A 463 -19.23 -14.43 -27.48
CA LEU A 463 -19.99 -15.45 -28.19
C LEU A 463 -19.39 -15.79 -29.56
N LYS A 464 -18.84 -14.78 -30.24
CA LYS A 464 -18.20 -14.96 -31.55
C LYS A 464 -16.88 -15.72 -31.41
N GLU A 465 -16.05 -15.34 -30.42
CA GLU A 465 -14.70 -15.85 -30.30
C GLU A 465 -14.66 -17.21 -29.59
N TYR A 466 -15.47 -17.38 -28.53
CA TYR A 466 -15.42 -18.57 -27.67
C TYR A 466 -16.71 -19.41 -27.69
N GLY A 467 -17.77 -18.97 -28.37
CA GLY A 467 -19.06 -19.64 -28.35
C GLY A 467 -19.78 -19.62 -26.98
N GLY A 468 -19.29 -18.88 -26.00
CA GLY A 468 -19.77 -18.80 -24.63
C GLY A 468 -19.01 -17.81 -23.81
N PHE A 469 -19.03 -17.95 -22.48
CA PHE A 469 -18.35 -17.04 -21.54
C PHE A 469 -17.35 -17.81 -20.66
N PRO A 470 -16.24 -18.33 -21.25
CA PRO A 470 -15.19 -18.97 -20.46
C PRO A 470 -14.34 -17.96 -19.72
N LEU A 471 -13.79 -18.38 -18.57
CA LEU A 471 -12.69 -17.71 -17.89
C LEU A 471 -11.67 -18.76 -17.44
N THR A 472 -10.43 -18.58 -17.86
CA THR A 472 -9.32 -19.42 -17.50
C THR A 472 -8.49 -18.78 -16.39
N PHE A 473 -8.15 -19.57 -15.39
CA PHE A 473 -7.27 -19.22 -14.29
C PHE A 473 -5.96 -19.99 -14.44
N GLN A 474 -4.87 -19.25 -14.66
CA GLN A 474 -3.53 -19.79 -14.61
C GLN A 474 -3.05 -19.78 -13.16
N ILE A 475 -2.60 -20.91 -12.66
CA ILE A 475 -2.22 -21.08 -11.26
C ILE A 475 -0.85 -21.72 -11.19
N PHE A 476 0.02 -21.15 -10.37
CA PHE A 476 1.30 -21.77 -10.00
C PHE A 476 1.21 -22.36 -8.61
N LEU A 477 1.41 -23.66 -8.49
CA LEU A 477 1.68 -24.34 -7.23
C LEU A 477 3.19 -24.33 -7.00
N VAL A 478 3.60 -23.75 -5.87
CA VAL A 478 5.01 -23.45 -5.58
C VAL A 478 5.42 -24.13 -4.29
N ARG A 479 6.52 -24.92 -4.36
CA ARG A 479 7.22 -25.47 -3.19
C ARG A 479 8.65 -24.96 -3.17
N CYS A 480 9.09 -24.43 -2.03
CA CYS A 480 10.44 -23.89 -1.87
C CYS A 480 11.03 -24.27 -0.52
N GLN A 481 12.39 -24.51 -0.52
CA GLN A 481 13.15 -24.81 0.70
C GLN A 481 14.53 -24.13 0.66
#